data_e6294d444ebe74007ee758c9c145f51d
#
_entry.id   e6294d444ebe74007ee758c9c145f51d
#
_cell.length_a   1.000
_cell.length_b   1.000
_cell.length_c   1.000
_cell.angle_alpha   90.00
_cell.angle_beta   90.00
_cell.angle_gamma   90.00
#
_symmetry.space_group_name_H-M   'P 1'
#
loop_
_entity.id
_entity.type
_entity.pdbx_description
1 polymer ?
#
loop_
_entity_poly.entity_id
_entity_poly.type
_entity_poly.pdbx_seq_one_letter_code
_entity_poly.pdbx_strand_id
1 'polypeptide(L)'
;RRCERLADGNARDAAAMCALRGRAYEALENTVKAFEAHSLALSFDPMCYEAYEAVLATHMLSEEEERVFVASLDGHEDDVWIRDVYVVMGNSREVDSELARGAGEETNATASTSAALELLKHNGDVRIACARRMYQRGEFAACCAELQRQFALEPSRLNGLPLYFATLVELGKKNDLYLLAHSLVDEYPKKAVTWFAIGCYYMATRQYDAARKYFSKATSIDASFVQAWIGYGHAFAAQDESDQAMAAYRTATRLFAGTHIPVMSIGMEYQRTNNLSLASQFFRKSFEICSTDPLLFNEYGVLLYRQGEYVSAVENFERALDLAPKPVTHRWESLVVNLAQALRKMGRHDEAIEQFQYALSVAPRNASTHAALAFTYQVKSRCTEPVSLGLAIEHYHKALSLRSDDAFSQHHLELALIDQSAITVPKHEKVDFETAFPIGDPIAATPEAPSPQGGLFPPPSPRSFRSTPTFGQTPFASAAVDESVDMDQSVDMDEGE
;
A
#
# COMPACT_ATOMS: atom_id res chain seq x y z
N ARG A 1 6.74 28.84 -31.45
CA ARG A 1 7.15 29.58 -32.68
C ARG A 1 8.15 30.74 -32.44
N ARG A 2 8.10 31.47 -31.27
CA ARG A 2 9.07 32.54 -30.99
C ARG A 2 10.35 31.96 -30.35
N CYS A 3 10.21 30.94 -29.50
CA CYS A 3 11.35 30.22 -28.91
C CYS A 3 12.11 29.42 -29.97
N GLU A 4 11.42 28.77 -30.93
CA GLU A 4 12.05 28.06 -32.06
C GLU A 4 12.93 28.97 -32.92
N ARG A 5 12.55 30.23 -33.08
CA ARG A 5 13.32 31.23 -33.84
C ARG A 5 14.54 31.77 -33.07
N LEU A 6 14.58 31.63 -31.77
CA LEU A 6 15.72 32.05 -30.93
C LEU A 6 16.75 30.92 -30.74
N ALA A 7 16.37 29.68 -31.05
CA ALA A 7 17.25 28.50 -30.89
C ALA A 7 18.49 28.55 -31.82
N ASP A 8 18.41 29.31 -32.95
CA ASP A 8 19.56 29.49 -33.85
C ASP A 8 20.71 30.33 -33.27
N GLY A 9 20.52 30.98 -32.12
CA GLY A 9 21.53 31.82 -31.47
C GLY A 9 21.92 31.45 -30.04
N ASN A 10 21.03 30.90 -29.26
CA ASN A 10 21.32 30.58 -27.83
C ASN A 10 20.32 29.57 -27.27
N ALA A 11 20.66 28.30 -27.34
CA ALA A 11 19.80 27.17 -26.88
C ALA A 11 19.41 27.30 -25.40
N ARG A 12 20.33 27.76 -24.54
CA ARG A 12 20.09 27.97 -23.11
C ARG A 12 19.04 29.04 -22.83
N ASP A 13 19.06 30.16 -23.56
CA ASP A 13 18.07 31.21 -23.38
C ASP A 13 16.69 30.75 -23.87
N ALA A 14 16.63 29.97 -24.95
CA ALA A 14 15.42 29.37 -25.43
C ALA A 14 14.83 28.36 -24.43
N ALA A 15 15.69 27.53 -23.83
CA ALA A 15 15.30 26.61 -22.75
C ALA A 15 14.75 27.33 -21.53
N ALA A 16 15.45 28.36 -21.05
CA ALA A 16 15.00 29.18 -19.93
C ALA A 16 13.65 29.85 -20.18
N MET A 17 13.44 30.40 -21.40
CA MET A 17 12.15 30.99 -21.78
C MET A 17 11.02 29.94 -21.82
N CYS A 18 11.32 28.73 -22.29
CA CYS A 18 10.35 27.63 -22.29
C CYS A 18 10.02 27.16 -20.87
N ALA A 19 11.02 27.05 -20.00
CA ALA A 19 10.83 26.69 -18.58
C ALA A 19 9.98 27.76 -17.85
N LEU A 20 10.24 29.05 -18.06
CA LEU A 20 9.40 30.13 -17.54
C LEU A 20 7.95 30.08 -18.06
N ARG A 21 7.76 29.74 -19.34
CA ARG A 21 6.44 29.52 -19.91
C ARG A 21 5.73 28.33 -19.27
N GLY A 22 6.47 27.26 -18.99
CA GLY A 22 5.96 26.09 -18.27
C GLY A 22 5.43 26.46 -16.89
N ARG A 23 6.24 27.16 -16.09
CA ARG A 23 5.83 27.68 -14.76
C ARG A 23 4.61 28.61 -14.83
N ALA A 24 4.49 29.42 -15.88
CA ALA A 24 3.30 30.25 -16.09
C ALA A 24 2.04 29.40 -16.37
N TYR A 25 2.17 28.30 -17.09
CA TYR A 25 1.05 27.37 -17.31
C TYR A 25 0.71 26.55 -16.06
N GLU A 26 1.69 26.20 -15.22
CA GLU A 26 1.45 25.60 -13.90
C GLU A 26 0.62 26.53 -13.00
N ALA A 27 1.00 27.80 -12.93
CA ALA A 27 0.23 28.82 -12.20
C ALA A 27 -1.20 29.03 -12.73
N LEU A 28 -1.46 28.67 -13.98
CA LEU A 28 -2.79 28.67 -14.62
C LEU A 28 -3.49 27.29 -14.52
N GLU A 29 -2.96 26.37 -13.77
CA GLU A 29 -3.47 24.99 -13.60
C GLU A 29 -3.61 24.21 -14.93
N ASN A 30 -2.84 24.59 -15.96
CA ASN A 30 -2.84 23.92 -17.25
C ASN A 30 -1.64 22.96 -17.36
N THR A 31 -1.76 21.79 -16.73
CA THR A 31 -0.68 20.80 -16.61
C THR A 31 -0.18 20.29 -17.97
N VAL A 32 -1.07 20.09 -18.95
CA VAL A 32 -0.70 19.61 -20.30
C VAL A 32 0.21 20.60 -21.01
N LYS A 33 -0.16 21.90 -21.04
CA LYS A 33 0.69 22.91 -21.67
C LYS A 33 1.95 23.21 -20.87
N ALA A 34 1.92 23.03 -19.56
CA ALA A 34 3.10 23.12 -18.71
C ALA A 34 4.10 22.01 -19.10
N PHE A 35 3.63 20.77 -19.18
CA PHE A 35 4.45 19.64 -19.62
C PHE A 35 5.04 19.85 -21.03
N GLU A 36 4.24 20.26 -22.03
CA GLU A 36 4.73 20.57 -23.37
C GLU A 36 5.84 21.64 -23.36
N ALA A 37 5.69 22.65 -22.50
CA ALA A 37 6.66 23.73 -22.42
C ALA A 37 7.97 23.28 -21.74
N HIS A 38 7.88 22.46 -20.67
CA HIS A 38 9.06 21.91 -20.00
C HIS A 38 9.77 20.88 -20.86
N SER A 39 9.04 20.00 -21.56
CA SER A 39 9.62 19.04 -22.52
C SER A 39 10.36 19.76 -23.65
N LEU A 40 9.79 20.86 -24.15
CA LEU A 40 10.46 21.69 -25.15
C LEU A 40 11.72 22.38 -24.58
N ALA A 41 11.70 22.80 -23.32
CA ALA A 41 12.89 23.35 -22.66
C ALA A 41 14.03 22.33 -22.61
N LEU A 42 13.74 21.10 -22.23
CA LEU A 42 14.70 19.99 -22.17
C LEU A 42 15.22 19.55 -23.55
N SER A 43 14.39 19.70 -24.60
CA SER A 43 14.85 19.42 -25.96
C SER A 43 15.84 20.49 -26.49
N PHE A 44 15.82 21.73 -25.97
CA PHE A 44 16.78 22.76 -26.29
C PHE A 44 18.06 22.65 -25.46
N ASP A 45 17.91 22.38 -24.17
CA ASP A 45 19.02 22.20 -23.23
C ASP A 45 18.71 21.10 -22.21
N PRO A 46 19.29 19.90 -22.36
CA PRO A 46 19.11 18.82 -21.42
C PRO A 46 19.59 19.14 -19.98
N MET A 47 20.46 20.15 -19.83
CA MET A 47 20.97 20.60 -18.52
C MET A 47 19.97 21.48 -17.74
N CYS A 48 18.81 21.78 -18.32
CA CYS A 48 17.77 22.58 -17.65
C CYS A 48 17.07 21.77 -16.54
N TYR A 49 17.75 21.59 -15.40
CA TYR A 49 17.28 20.79 -14.26
C TYR A 49 15.90 21.24 -13.73
N GLU A 50 15.64 22.56 -13.67
CA GLU A 50 14.34 23.09 -13.25
C GLU A 50 13.17 22.58 -14.10
N ALA A 51 13.39 22.42 -15.42
CA ALA A 51 12.37 21.88 -16.31
C ALA A 51 12.15 20.38 -16.07
N TYR A 52 13.22 19.63 -15.79
CA TYR A 52 13.10 18.21 -15.45
C TYR A 52 12.36 17.99 -14.12
N GLU A 53 12.73 18.75 -13.09
CA GLU A 53 12.03 18.71 -11.79
C GLU A 53 10.53 19.01 -11.94
N ALA A 54 10.17 20.00 -12.77
CA ALA A 54 8.79 20.33 -13.07
C ALA A 54 8.06 19.21 -13.83
N VAL A 55 8.70 18.54 -14.79
CA VAL A 55 8.13 17.36 -15.47
C VAL A 55 7.83 16.25 -14.49
N LEU A 56 8.74 15.95 -13.55
CA LEU A 56 8.51 14.96 -12.49
C LEU A 56 7.34 15.36 -11.56
N ALA A 57 7.27 16.65 -11.19
CA ALA A 57 6.25 17.17 -10.28
C ALA A 57 4.85 17.16 -10.91
N THR A 58 4.74 17.33 -12.23
CA THR A 58 3.44 17.31 -12.93
C THR A 58 2.81 15.93 -13.00
N HIS A 59 3.57 14.86 -12.80
CA HIS A 59 3.10 13.46 -12.88
C HIS A 59 2.26 13.17 -14.13
N MET A 60 2.66 13.70 -15.29
CA MET A 60 1.94 13.51 -16.55
C MET A 60 2.40 12.29 -17.33
N LEU A 61 3.61 11.79 -17.03
CA LEU A 61 4.20 10.61 -17.66
C LEU A 61 4.04 9.38 -16.78
N SER A 62 3.78 8.24 -17.41
CA SER A 62 3.94 6.93 -16.77
C SER A 62 5.44 6.61 -16.57
N GLU A 63 5.75 5.61 -15.74
CA GLU A 63 7.15 5.20 -15.50
C GLU A 63 7.88 4.82 -16.81
N GLU A 64 7.20 4.17 -17.73
CA GLU A 64 7.77 3.77 -19.03
C GLU A 64 7.97 4.96 -19.97
N GLU A 65 6.95 5.86 -20.04
CA GLU A 65 7.07 7.08 -20.84
C GLU A 65 8.17 8.00 -20.30
N GLU A 66 8.37 8.06 -18.99
CA GLU A 66 9.47 8.80 -18.37
C GLU A 66 10.84 8.25 -18.78
N ARG A 67 11.01 6.92 -18.78
CA ARG A 67 12.24 6.28 -19.26
C ARG A 67 12.52 6.59 -20.73
N VAL A 68 11.49 6.44 -21.58
CA VAL A 68 11.60 6.75 -23.00
C VAL A 68 11.92 8.24 -23.21
N PHE A 69 11.29 9.12 -22.44
CA PHE A 69 11.53 10.56 -22.50
C PHE A 69 12.99 10.89 -22.13
N VAL A 70 13.50 10.38 -21.00
CA VAL A 70 14.89 10.60 -20.58
C VAL A 70 15.88 10.03 -21.61
N ALA A 71 15.60 8.84 -22.16
CA ALA A 71 16.42 8.24 -23.21
C ALA A 71 16.43 9.05 -24.51
N SER A 72 15.36 9.80 -24.80
CA SER A 72 15.22 10.65 -25.99
C SER A 72 15.92 12.00 -25.88
N LEU A 73 16.43 12.38 -24.70
CA LEU A 73 17.14 13.64 -24.51
C LEU A 73 18.51 13.57 -25.21
N ASP A 74 18.65 14.29 -26.29
CA ASP A 74 19.91 14.40 -27.03
C ASP A 74 20.85 15.41 -26.34
N GLY A 75 21.97 14.94 -25.84
CA GLY A 75 23.04 15.75 -25.27
C GLY A 75 24.36 15.54 -25.99
N HIS A 76 25.33 16.44 -25.76
CA HIS A 76 26.71 16.22 -26.19
C HIS A 76 27.27 14.95 -25.55
N GLU A 77 28.26 14.31 -26.21
CA GLU A 77 28.89 13.09 -25.66
C GLU A 77 29.48 13.29 -24.25
N ASP A 78 29.88 14.50 -23.91
CA ASP A 78 30.37 14.88 -22.57
C ASP A 78 29.27 14.99 -21.52
N ASP A 79 27.99 15.05 -21.90
CA ASP A 79 26.84 15.31 -21.02
C ASP A 79 26.00 14.04 -20.74
N VAL A 80 26.46 12.87 -21.14
CA VAL A 80 25.76 11.58 -20.94
C VAL A 80 25.43 11.32 -19.47
N TRP A 81 26.28 11.78 -18.56
CA TRP A 81 26.11 11.64 -17.11
C TRP A 81 24.79 12.27 -16.59
N ILE A 82 24.24 13.28 -17.29
CA ILE A 82 22.98 13.93 -16.91
C ILE A 82 21.82 12.98 -17.08
N ARG A 83 21.79 12.19 -18.15
CA ARG A 83 20.78 11.14 -18.33
C ARG A 83 20.80 10.14 -17.18
N ASP A 84 22.00 9.71 -16.79
CA ASP A 84 22.16 8.78 -15.67
C ASP A 84 21.62 9.38 -14.38
N VAL A 85 21.84 10.66 -14.13
CA VAL A 85 21.27 11.39 -12.98
C VAL A 85 19.74 11.45 -13.08
N TYR A 86 19.19 11.75 -14.25
CA TYR A 86 17.75 11.81 -14.43
C TYR A 86 17.07 10.45 -14.24
N VAL A 87 17.68 9.37 -14.76
CA VAL A 87 17.24 7.99 -14.50
C VAL A 87 17.20 7.69 -13.00
N VAL A 88 18.23 8.11 -12.25
CA VAL A 88 18.30 7.90 -10.80
C VAL A 88 17.25 8.74 -10.04
N MET A 89 16.96 9.94 -10.50
CA MET A 89 15.99 10.84 -9.87
C MET A 89 14.55 10.51 -10.22
N GLY A 90 14.33 9.80 -11.32
CA GLY A 90 13.03 9.39 -11.81
C GLY A 90 12.24 8.48 -10.85
N ASN A 91 11.00 8.25 -11.22
CA ASN A 91 10.08 7.44 -10.40
C ASN A 91 10.20 5.93 -10.67
N SER A 92 11.02 5.51 -11.65
CA SER A 92 11.14 4.11 -12.06
C SER A 92 11.68 3.21 -10.95
N ARG A 93 10.98 2.10 -10.72
CA ARG A 93 11.35 1.05 -9.75
C ARG A 93 12.42 0.11 -10.29
N GLU A 94 12.60 0.04 -11.61
CA GLU A 94 13.50 -0.91 -12.27
C GLU A 94 14.98 -0.52 -12.17
N VAL A 95 15.28 0.74 -11.90
CA VAL A 95 16.65 1.26 -11.79
C VAL A 95 17.52 0.45 -10.82
N ASP A 96 16.91 -0.05 -9.75
CA ASP A 96 17.64 -0.84 -8.75
C ASP A 96 18.00 -2.24 -9.24
N SER A 97 17.19 -2.83 -10.13
CA SER A 97 17.49 -4.13 -10.72
C SER A 97 18.63 -4.02 -11.74
N GLU A 98 18.77 -2.88 -12.40
CA GLU A 98 19.88 -2.60 -13.31
C GLU A 98 21.17 -2.26 -12.55
N LEU A 99 21.07 -1.45 -11.48
CA LEU A 99 22.19 -1.16 -10.59
C LEU A 99 22.68 -2.42 -9.84
N ALA A 100 21.78 -3.30 -9.40
CA ALA A 100 22.14 -4.56 -8.76
C ALA A 100 22.70 -5.59 -9.74
N ARG A 101 22.20 -5.63 -11.01
CA ARG A 101 22.75 -6.49 -12.06
C ARG A 101 24.13 -6.01 -12.54
N GLY A 102 24.35 -4.69 -12.56
CA GLY A 102 25.63 -4.10 -12.95
C GLY A 102 26.80 -4.43 -12.01
N ALA A 103 26.53 -4.88 -10.79
CA ALA A 103 27.57 -5.38 -9.89
C ALA A 103 28.17 -6.74 -10.32
N GLY A 104 27.57 -7.42 -11.33
CA GLY A 104 28.01 -8.72 -11.82
C GLY A 104 28.50 -8.74 -13.29
N GLU A 105 28.15 -7.75 -14.12
CA GLU A 105 28.56 -7.67 -15.52
C GLU A 105 28.93 -6.21 -15.85
N GLU A 106 30.22 -5.97 -16.09
CA GLU A 106 30.77 -4.66 -16.49
C GLU A 106 30.29 -4.28 -17.91
N THR A 107 29.08 -3.69 -18.00
CA THR A 107 28.72 -2.91 -19.19
C THR A 107 29.11 -1.45 -18.96
N ASN A 108 29.67 -0.78 -19.98
CA ASN A 108 30.16 0.61 -19.86
C ASN A 108 29.11 1.62 -19.34
N ALA A 109 27.83 1.35 -19.57
CA ALA A 109 26.70 2.19 -19.08
C ALA A 109 26.54 2.15 -17.56
N THR A 110 26.70 0.97 -16.93
CA THR A 110 26.56 0.81 -15.47
C THR A 110 27.72 1.42 -14.68
N ALA A 111 28.93 1.43 -15.27
CA ALA A 111 30.11 2.08 -14.67
C ALA A 111 29.95 3.60 -14.63
N SER A 112 29.36 4.21 -15.66
CA SER A 112 29.06 5.65 -15.73
C SER A 112 28.04 6.09 -14.70
N THR A 113 26.91 5.37 -14.60
CA THR A 113 25.83 5.66 -13.62
C THR A 113 26.35 5.53 -12.19
N SER A 114 27.18 4.53 -11.90
CA SER A 114 27.80 4.36 -10.59
C SER A 114 28.75 5.52 -10.24
N ALA A 115 29.56 5.99 -11.20
CA ALA A 115 30.47 7.12 -11.00
C ALA A 115 29.72 8.44 -10.77
N ALA A 116 28.65 8.70 -11.52
CA ALA A 116 27.81 9.89 -11.33
C ALA A 116 27.12 9.88 -9.95
N LEU A 117 26.61 8.74 -9.51
CA LEU A 117 26.02 8.55 -8.19
C LEU A 117 27.02 8.79 -7.05
N GLU A 118 28.24 8.30 -7.19
CA GLU A 118 29.32 8.54 -6.21
C GLU A 118 29.66 10.03 -6.07
N LEU A 119 29.70 10.77 -7.18
CA LEU A 119 29.92 12.22 -7.15
C LEU A 119 28.75 12.98 -6.52
N LEU A 120 27.52 12.54 -6.76
CA LEU A 120 26.29 13.20 -6.30
C LEU A 120 25.71 12.61 -5.01
N LYS A 121 26.39 11.69 -4.34
CA LYS A 121 25.93 11.03 -3.11
C LYS A 121 25.55 11.98 -1.96
N HIS A 122 26.06 13.21 -1.99
CA HIS A 122 25.73 14.24 -1.03
C HIS A 122 24.66 15.23 -1.52
N ASN A 123 24.22 15.09 -2.77
CA ASN A 123 23.14 15.91 -3.30
C ASN A 123 21.80 15.53 -2.65
N GLY A 124 21.06 16.54 -2.15
CA GLY A 124 19.81 16.32 -1.43
C GLY A 124 18.72 15.67 -2.28
N ASP A 125 18.63 15.98 -3.57
CA ASP A 125 17.59 15.42 -4.45
C ASP A 125 17.85 13.94 -4.75
N VAL A 126 19.11 13.59 -5.00
CA VAL A 126 19.54 12.18 -5.18
C VAL A 126 19.25 11.37 -3.91
N ARG A 127 19.53 11.93 -2.73
CA ARG A 127 19.25 11.25 -1.45
C ARG A 127 17.76 11.06 -1.20
N ILE A 128 16.93 12.05 -1.53
CA ILE A 128 15.46 11.92 -1.45
C ILE A 128 14.96 10.87 -2.45
N ALA A 129 15.51 10.80 -3.67
CA ALA A 129 15.18 9.77 -4.64
C ALA A 129 15.57 8.36 -4.14
N CYS A 130 16.75 8.21 -3.53
CA CYS A 130 17.15 6.96 -2.88
C CYS A 130 16.22 6.59 -1.72
N ALA A 131 15.85 7.56 -0.88
CA ALA A 131 14.91 7.34 0.22
C ALA A 131 13.51 6.93 -0.29
N ARG A 132 13.06 7.49 -1.42
CA ARG A 132 11.78 7.09 -2.07
C ARG A 132 11.82 5.62 -2.48
N ARG A 133 12.92 5.13 -3.04
CA ARG A 133 13.10 3.72 -3.39
C ARG A 133 13.13 2.81 -2.17
N MET A 134 13.84 3.22 -1.09
CA MET A 134 13.79 2.49 0.20
C MET A 134 12.36 2.39 0.73
N TYR A 135 11.57 3.46 0.62
CA TYR A 135 10.16 3.46 0.98
C TYR A 135 9.35 2.47 0.13
N GLN A 136 9.55 2.46 -1.18
CA GLN A 136 8.87 1.53 -2.10
C GLN A 136 9.21 0.07 -1.80
N ARG A 137 10.43 -0.21 -1.34
CA ARG A 137 10.86 -1.54 -0.88
C ARG A 137 10.32 -1.93 0.50
N GLY A 138 9.72 -0.99 1.23
CA GLY A 138 9.26 -1.21 2.59
C GLY A 138 10.36 -1.16 3.66
N GLU A 139 11.53 -0.63 3.32
CA GLU A 139 12.66 -0.41 4.24
C GLU A 139 12.46 0.91 5.00
N PHE A 140 11.35 1.02 5.75
CA PHE A 140 10.93 2.28 6.37
C PHE A 140 11.93 2.83 7.38
N ALA A 141 12.61 1.95 8.14
CA ALA A 141 13.61 2.38 9.11
C ALA A 141 14.83 3.04 8.44
N ALA A 142 15.32 2.45 7.34
CA ALA A 142 16.42 2.99 6.56
C ALA A 142 16.02 4.31 5.87
N CYS A 143 14.83 4.34 5.27
CA CYS A 143 14.25 5.54 4.67
C CYS A 143 14.13 6.69 5.70
N CYS A 144 13.60 6.41 6.88
CA CYS A 144 13.49 7.38 7.96
C CYS A 144 14.86 7.95 8.37
N ALA A 145 15.86 7.08 8.56
CA ALA A 145 17.21 7.50 8.95
C ALA A 145 17.88 8.36 7.88
N GLU A 146 17.68 8.03 6.60
CA GLU A 146 18.24 8.79 5.48
C GLU A 146 17.61 10.17 5.35
N LEU A 147 16.27 10.26 5.45
CA LEU A 147 15.56 11.54 5.44
C LEU A 147 15.90 12.40 6.65
N GLN A 148 16.04 11.82 7.85
CA GLN A 148 16.49 12.55 9.04
C GLN A 148 17.87 13.16 8.84
N ARG A 149 18.82 12.43 8.27
CA ARG A 149 20.15 12.96 7.94
C ARG A 149 20.05 14.12 6.96
N GLN A 150 19.22 13.98 5.92
CA GLN A 150 19.03 15.02 4.90
C GLN A 150 18.45 16.29 5.49
N PHE A 151 17.40 16.21 6.32
CA PHE A 151 16.79 17.38 6.97
C PHE A 151 17.70 18.00 8.05
N ALA A 152 18.59 17.23 8.66
CA ALA A 152 19.61 17.79 9.56
C ALA A 152 20.67 18.64 8.81
N LEU A 153 20.95 18.31 7.53
CA LEU A 153 21.86 19.07 6.69
C LEU A 153 21.18 20.29 6.05
N GLU A 154 19.92 20.14 5.61
CA GLU A 154 19.15 21.16 4.92
C GLU A 154 17.75 21.32 5.53
N PRO A 155 17.62 22.01 6.70
CA PRO A 155 16.35 22.11 7.42
C PRO A 155 15.25 22.87 6.63
N SER A 156 15.66 23.82 5.77
CA SER A 156 14.72 24.64 4.98
C SER A 156 14.12 23.93 3.76
N ARG A 157 14.61 22.74 3.45
CA ARG A 157 14.14 21.98 2.28
C ARG A 157 12.81 21.30 2.57
N LEU A 158 11.76 21.71 1.85
CA LEU A 158 10.43 21.13 1.99
C LEU A 158 10.21 19.88 1.10
N ASN A 159 11.03 19.71 0.05
CA ASN A 159 10.98 18.54 -0.81
C ASN A 159 11.36 17.29 0.00
N GLY A 160 10.59 16.21 -0.17
CA GLY A 160 10.80 14.97 0.61
C GLY A 160 10.07 14.92 1.95
N LEU A 161 9.56 16.05 2.51
CA LEU A 161 8.74 16.02 3.72
C LEU A 161 7.51 15.12 3.60
N PRO A 162 6.75 15.13 2.48
CA PRO A 162 5.62 14.22 2.33
C PRO A 162 6.01 12.74 2.44
N LEU A 163 7.17 12.37 1.89
CA LEU A 163 7.72 11.02 2.03
C LEU A 163 8.12 10.71 3.49
N TYR A 164 8.68 11.71 4.18
CA TYR A 164 9.05 11.56 5.59
C TYR A 164 7.83 11.36 6.48
N PHE A 165 6.75 12.11 6.26
CA PHE A 165 5.50 11.90 7.00
C PHE A 165 4.91 10.52 6.73
N ALA A 166 4.86 10.09 5.46
CA ALA A 166 4.43 8.75 5.12
C ALA A 166 5.26 7.68 5.86
N THR A 167 6.58 7.85 5.89
CA THR A 167 7.50 6.93 6.59
C THR A 167 7.25 6.90 8.09
N LEU A 168 7.00 8.05 8.73
CA LEU A 168 6.68 8.13 10.16
C LEU A 168 5.33 7.46 10.50
N VAL A 169 4.34 7.61 9.61
CA VAL A 169 3.04 6.93 9.74
C VAL A 169 3.23 5.42 9.69
N GLU A 170 4.02 4.91 8.73
CA GLU A 170 4.34 3.48 8.58
C GLU A 170 5.06 2.89 9.79
N LEU A 171 5.99 3.66 10.37
CA LEU A 171 6.71 3.25 11.59
C LEU A 171 5.87 3.44 12.87
N GLY A 172 4.67 4.02 12.79
CA GLY A 172 3.82 4.31 13.94
C GLY A 172 4.39 5.36 14.90
N LYS A 173 5.34 6.19 14.44
CA LYS A 173 6.00 7.23 15.25
C LYS A 173 5.13 8.49 15.36
N LYS A 174 4.00 8.38 16.06
CA LYS A 174 3.02 9.47 16.20
C LYS A 174 3.60 10.72 16.87
N ASN A 175 4.47 10.53 17.87
CA ASN A 175 5.07 11.66 18.61
C ASN A 175 6.02 12.48 17.74
N ASP A 176 6.87 11.80 16.95
CA ASP A 176 7.79 12.49 16.05
C ASP A 176 7.01 13.26 14.97
N LEU A 177 5.93 12.65 14.46
CA LEU A 177 5.04 13.26 13.48
C LEU A 177 4.33 14.52 14.08
N TYR A 178 3.88 14.43 15.32
CA TYR A 178 3.27 15.55 16.03
C TYR A 178 4.22 16.73 16.19
N LEU A 179 5.42 16.47 16.72
CA LEU A 179 6.42 17.49 16.93
C LEU A 179 6.83 18.17 15.62
N LEU A 180 7.03 17.38 14.57
CA LEU A 180 7.39 17.91 13.26
C LEU A 180 6.24 18.71 12.62
N ALA A 181 5.00 18.25 12.76
CA ALA A 181 3.85 18.98 12.26
C ALA A 181 3.70 20.35 12.95
N HIS A 182 3.92 20.40 14.27
CA HIS A 182 3.86 21.67 15.02
C HIS A 182 4.99 22.63 14.63
N SER A 183 6.23 22.17 14.52
CA SER A 183 7.34 23.05 14.08
C SER A 183 7.07 23.64 12.70
N LEU A 184 6.48 22.85 11.78
CA LEU A 184 6.13 23.34 10.45
C LEU A 184 4.98 24.36 10.47
N VAL A 185 4.05 24.29 11.41
CA VAL A 185 3.00 25.31 11.56
C VAL A 185 3.60 26.65 11.97
N ASP A 186 4.57 26.62 12.86
CA ASP A 186 5.24 27.83 13.34
C ASP A 186 6.13 28.45 12.25
N GLU A 187 6.83 27.63 11.48
CA GLU A 187 7.79 28.12 10.47
C GLU A 187 7.14 28.42 9.11
N TYR A 188 6.21 27.56 8.66
CA TYR A 188 5.64 27.59 7.30
C TYR A 188 4.10 27.49 7.26
N PRO A 189 3.34 28.36 7.95
CA PRO A 189 1.87 28.24 8.07
C PRO A 189 1.11 28.37 6.74
N LYS A 190 1.73 28.98 5.71
CA LYS A 190 1.12 29.21 4.39
C LYS A 190 1.42 28.10 3.39
N LYS A 191 2.19 27.07 3.73
CA LYS A 191 2.53 25.99 2.82
C LYS A 191 1.56 24.81 2.96
N ALA A 192 1.17 24.21 1.85
CA ALA A 192 0.28 23.04 1.82
C ALA A 192 0.85 21.83 2.58
N VAL A 193 2.17 21.63 2.49
CA VAL A 193 2.89 20.53 3.17
C VAL A 193 2.69 20.56 4.68
N THR A 194 2.58 21.73 5.29
CA THR A 194 2.33 21.92 6.73
C THR A 194 0.98 21.31 7.13
N TRP A 195 -0.08 21.66 6.41
CA TRP A 195 -1.43 21.16 6.68
C TRP A 195 -1.59 19.67 6.33
N PHE A 196 -0.84 19.21 5.34
CA PHE A 196 -0.71 17.81 5.02
C PHE A 196 -0.08 17.01 6.17
N ALA A 197 0.98 17.53 6.83
CA ALA A 197 1.61 16.90 7.99
C ALA A 197 0.61 16.67 9.13
N ILE A 198 -0.20 17.71 9.43
CA ILE A 198 -1.26 17.61 10.45
C ILE A 198 -2.31 16.57 10.05
N GLY A 199 -2.72 16.56 8.77
CA GLY A 199 -3.62 15.55 8.23
C GLY A 199 -3.08 14.13 8.43
N CYS A 200 -1.79 13.90 8.17
CA CYS A 200 -1.12 12.62 8.40
C CYS A 200 -1.12 12.21 9.89
N TYR A 201 -0.91 13.18 10.80
CA TYR A 201 -0.99 12.92 12.25
C TYR A 201 -2.38 12.45 12.65
N TYR A 202 -3.43 13.15 12.20
CA TYR A 202 -4.81 12.75 12.51
C TYR A 202 -5.21 11.42 11.85
N MET A 203 -4.68 11.11 10.67
CA MET A 203 -4.82 9.76 10.08
C MET A 203 -4.17 8.68 10.97
N ALA A 204 -2.95 8.93 11.45
CA ALA A 204 -2.24 8.01 12.33
C ALA A 204 -2.93 7.81 13.68
N THR A 205 -3.63 8.83 14.19
CA THR A 205 -4.44 8.75 15.42
C THR A 205 -5.86 8.28 15.20
N ARG A 206 -6.26 7.96 13.95
CA ARG A 206 -7.60 7.51 13.53
C ARG A 206 -8.71 8.55 13.73
N GLN A 207 -8.35 9.82 13.79
CA GLN A 207 -9.31 10.94 13.86
C GLN A 207 -9.59 11.44 12.43
N TYR A 208 -10.37 10.68 11.69
CA TYR A 208 -10.57 10.89 10.25
C TYR A 208 -11.26 12.20 9.90
N ASP A 209 -12.18 12.70 10.74
CA ASP A 209 -12.86 13.99 10.54
C ASP A 209 -11.88 15.17 10.57
N ALA A 210 -10.95 15.15 11.55
CA ALA A 210 -9.91 16.16 11.62
C ALA A 210 -8.93 16.00 10.43
N ALA A 211 -8.56 14.77 10.08
CA ALA A 211 -7.70 14.52 8.93
C ALA A 211 -8.30 15.10 7.63
N ARG A 212 -9.60 14.89 7.39
CA ARG A 212 -10.31 15.46 6.23
C ARG A 212 -10.23 16.98 6.18
N LYS A 213 -10.49 17.65 7.31
CA LYS A 213 -10.42 19.12 7.41
C LYS A 213 -9.04 19.65 6.99
N TYR A 214 -7.97 19.01 7.47
CA TYR A 214 -6.61 19.47 7.20
C TYR A 214 -6.12 19.10 5.80
N PHE A 215 -6.50 17.93 5.26
CA PHE A 215 -6.21 17.61 3.85
C PHE A 215 -6.98 18.53 2.89
N SER A 216 -8.24 18.85 3.17
CA SER A 216 -8.98 19.85 2.39
C SER A 216 -8.31 21.21 2.42
N LYS A 217 -7.78 21.64 3.58
CA LYS A 217 -7.01 22.89 3.69
C LYS A 217 -5.71 22.82 2.86
N ALA A 218 -5.01 21.69 2.88
CA ALA A 218 -3.80 21.52 2.07
C ALA A 218 -4.11 21.60 0.57
N THR A 219 -5.18 20.94 0.08
CA THR A 219 -5.60 20.99 -1.32
C THR A 219 -6.13 22.36 -1.75
N SER A 220 -6.69 23.16 -0.83
CA SER A 220 -7.13 24.54 -1.13
C SER A 220 -5.96 25.51 -1.26
N ILE A 221 -4.83 25.27 -0.57
CA ILE A 221 -3.62 26.08 -0.67
C ILE A 221 -2.84 25.71 -1.94
N ASP A 222 -2.73 24.42 -2.23
CA ASP A 222 -2.03 23.90 -3.39
C ASP A 222 -2.84 22.77 -4.04
N ALA A 223 -3.52 23.09 -5.12
CA ALA A 223 -4.32 22.14 -5.89
C ALA A 223 -3.45 21.12 -6.64
N SER A 224 -2.16 21.42 -6.87
CA SER A 224 -1.20 20.53 -7.54
C SER A 224 -0.56 19.50 -6.60
N PHE A 225 -0.91 19.49 -5.32
CA PHE A 225 -0.33 18.59 -4.33
C PHE A 225 -1.04 17.22 -4.33
N VAL A 226 -0.53 16.29 -5.13
CA VAL A 226 -1.08 14.90 -5.33
C VAL A 226 -1.36 14.18 -4.03
N GLN A 227 -0.38 14.19 -3.13
CA GLN A 227 -0.42 13.44 -1.87
C GLN A 227 -1.56 13.90 -0.96
N ALA A 228 -1.90 15.19 -1.01
CA ALA A 228 -3.01 15.73 -0.23
C ALA A 228 -4.36 15.24 -0.77
N TRP A 229 -4.55 15.17 -2.09
CA TRP A 229 -5.76 14.62 -2.69
C TRP A 229 -5.93 13.13 -2.40
N ILE A 230 -4.84 12.35 -2.48
CA ILE A 230 -4.83 10.93 -2.13
C ILE A 230 -5.16 10.75 -0.65
N GLY A 231 -4.50 11.51 0.23
CA GLY A 231 -4.76 11.48 1.67
C GLY A 231 -6.20 11.87 2.03
N TYR A 232 -6.76 12.85 1.32
CA TYR A 232 -8.16 13.26 1.47
C TYR A 232 -9.12 12.12 1.10
N GLY A 233 -8.87 11.44 -0.03
CA GLY A 233 -9.63 10.27 -0.43
C GLY A 233 -9.52 9.12 0.59
N HIS A 234 -8.31 8.85 1.09
CA HIS A 234 -8.12 7.80 2.10
C HIS A 234 -8.83 8.09 3.42
N ALA A 235 -8.92 9.37 3.82
CA ALA A 235 -9.65 9.75 5.02
C ALA A 235 -11.15 9.46 4.91
N PHE A 236 -11.77 9.70 3.73
CA PHE A 236 -13.15 9.30 3.45
C PHE A 236 -13.32 7.78 3.38
N ALA A 237 -12.41 7.10 2.68
CA ALA A 237 -12.44 5.64 2.56
C ALA A 237 -12.36 4.93 3.91
N ALA A 238 -11.59 5.48 4.85
CA ALA A 238 -11.47 4.96 6.21
C ALA A 238 -12.76 5.09 7.05
N GLN A 239 -13.67 6.00 6.67
CA GLN A 239 -14.98 6.19 7.27
C GLN A 239 -16.11 5.49 6.52
N ASP A 240 -15.78 4.67 5.53
CA ASP A 240 -16.74 4.00 4.66
C ASP A 240 -17.56 4.96 3.75
N GLU A 241 -17.12 6.21 3.56
CA GLU A 241 -17.72 7.20 2.67
C GLU A 241 -17.20 7.04 1.24
N SER A 242 -17.51 5.93 0.56
CA SER A 242 -16.97 5.56 -0.76
C SER A 242 -17.20 6.61 -1.84
N ASP A 243 -18.38 7.25 -1.88
CA ASP A 243 -18.70 8.21 -2.95
C ASP A 243 -17.81 9.46 -2.88
N GLN A 244 -17.54 9.94 -1.67
CA GLN A 244 -16.68 11.09 -1.43
C GLN A 244 -15.20 10.73 -1.67
N ALA A 245 -14.77 9.53 -1.23
CA ALA A 245 -13.46 9.00 -1.53
C ALA A 245 -13.21 8.92 -3.05
N MET A 246 -14.17 8.36 -3.81
CA MET A 246 -14.09 8.28 -5.27
C MET A 246 -14.06 9.66 -5.92
N ALA A 247 -14.79 10.66 -5.39
CA ALA A 247 -14.75 12.02 -5.92
C ALA A 247 -13.35 12.65 -5.76
N ALA A 248 -12.72 12.49 -4.60
CA ALA A 248 -11.35 12.96 -4.35
C ALA A 248 -10.33 12.25 -5.26
N TYR A 249 -10.41 10.92 -5.40
CA TYR A 249 -9.53 10.16 -6.28
C TYR A 249 -9.72 10.50 -7.75
N ARG A 250 -10.96 10.75 -8.24
CA ARG A 250 -11.21 11.21 -9.60
C ARG A 250 -10.60 12.58 -9.86
N THR A 251 -10.63 13.47 -8.86
CA THR A 251 -9.96 14.76 -8.96
C THR A 251 -8.45 14.58 -9.09
N ALA A 252 -7.86 13.71 -8.26
CA ALA A 252 -6.44 13.37 -8.35
C ALA A 252 -6.08 12.74 -9.71
N THR A 253 -6.89 11.82 -10.24
CA THR A 253 -6.66 11.19 -11.56
C THR A 253 -6.70 12.20 -12.69
N ARG A 254 -7.59 13.20 -12.60
CA ARG A 254 -7.69 14.25 -13.62
C ARG A 254 -6.50 15.21 -13.61
N LEU A 255 -5.98 15.51 -12.42
CA LEU A 255 -4.85 16.44 -12.26
C LEU A 255 -3.50 15.78 -12.58
N PHE A 256 -3.38 14.48 -12.32
CA PHE A 256 -2.12 13.72 -12.35
C PHE A 256 -2.28 12.41 -13.13
N ALA A 257 -2.31 12.52 -14.45
CA ALA A 257 -2.63 11.39 -15.34
C ALA A 257 -1.60 10.25 -15.31
N GLY A 258 -0.32 10.54 -15.05
CA GLY A 258 0.76 9.54 -14.97
C GLY A 258 0.83 8.79 -13.65
N THR A 259 -0.03 9.10 -12.66
CA THR A 259 -0.03 8.41 -11.38
C THR A 259 -1.12 7.34 -11.34
N HIS A 260 -0.73 6.09 -11.21
CA HIS A 260 -1.66 4.95 -11.16
C HIS A 260 -2.41 4.82 -9.82
N ILE A 261 -1.85 5.34 -8.71
CA ILE A 261 -2.38 5.16 -7.34
C ILE A 261 -3.83 5.65 -7.19
N PRO A 262 -4.24 6.85 -7.65
CA PRO A 262 -5.63 7.28 -7.55
C PRO A 262 -6.59 6.38 -8.35
N VAL A 263 -6.16 5.92 -9.53
CA VAL A 263 -6.96 5.03 -10.39
C VAL A 263 -7.17 3.67 -9.72
N MET A 264 -6.09 3.12 -9.15
CA MET A 264 -6.12 1.89 -8.36
C MET A 264 -7.05 2.04 -7.14
N SER A 265 -6.94 3.17 -6.42
CA SER A 265 -7.79 3.43 -5.23
C SER A 265 -9.29 3.49 -5.58
N ILE A 266 -9.65 4.03 -6.76
CA ILE A 266 -11.03 3.95 -7.27
C ILE A 266 -11.44 2.49 -7.49
N GLY A 267 -10.56 1.67 -8.06
CA GLY A 267 -10.80 0.23 -8.23
C GLY A 267 -11.05 -0.48 -6.89
N MET A 268 -10.26 -0.16 -5.86
CA MET A 268 -10.42 -0.69 -4.50
C MET A 268 -11.77 -0.28 -3.88
N GLU A 269 -12.22 0.96 -4.08
CA GLU A 269 -13.54 1.41 -3.60
C GLU A 269 -14.68 0.68 -4.31
N TYR A 270 -14.60 0.47 -5.64
CA TYR A 270 -15.58 -0.36 -6.35
C TYR A 270 -15.55 -1.81 -5.88
N GLN A 271 -14.38 -2.35 -5.56
CA GLN A 271 -14.26 -3.69 -5.00
C GLN A 271 -14.89 -3.77 -3.60
N ARG A 272 -14.73 -2.73 -2.77
CA ARG A 272 -15.35 -2.63 -1.43
C ARG A 272 -16.87 -2.56 -1.51
N THR A 273 -17.41 -1.79 -2.45
CA THR A 273 -18.85 -1.71 -2.72
C THR A 273 -19.40 -2.90 -3.49
N ASN A 274 -18.59 -3.96 -3.70
CA ASN A 274 -18.94 -5.19 -4.42
C ASN A 274 -19.28 -5.00 -5.90
N ASN A 275 -18.83 -3.91 -6.52
CA ASN A 275 -18.99 -3.68 -7.95
C ASN A 275 -17.76 -4.18 -8.72
N LEU A 276 -17.63 -5.52 -8.80
CA LEU A 276 -16.41 -6.19 -9.27
C LEU A 276 -16.11 -5.91 -10.75
N SER A 277 -17.13 -5.67 -11.58
CA SER A 277 -16.94 -5.38 -13.00
C SER A 277 -16.29 -4.01 -13.23
N LEU A 278 -16.73 -2.96 -12.52
CA LEU A 278 -16.09 -1.64 -12.57
C LEU A 278 -14.71 -1.66 -11.93
N ALA A 279 -14.53 -2.36 -10.81
CA ALA A 279 -13.21 -2.53 -10.19
C ALA A 279 -12.20 -3.09 -11.20
N SER A 280 -12.58 -4.15 -11.96
CA SER A 280 -11.71 -4.73 -13.00
C SER A 280 -11.32 -3.72 -14.08
N GLN A 281 -12.25 -2.87 -14.52
CA GLN A 281 -11.94 -1.85 -15.52
C GLN A 281 -10.94 -0.80 -15.00
N PHE A 282 -11.09 -0.36 -13.74
CA PHE A 282 -10.18 0.61 -13.14
C PHE A 282 -8.80 0.00 -12.86
N PHE A 283 -8.72 -1.24 -12.41
CA PHE A 283 -7.42 -1.91 -12.27
C PHE A 283 -6.71 -2.08 -13.62
N ARG A 284 -7.41 -2.43 -14.70
CA ARG A 284 -6.81 -2.49 -16.05
C ARG A 284 -6.27 -1.15 -16.49
N LYS A 285 -7.01 -0.05 -16.28
CA LYS A 285 -6.50 1.29 -16.55
C LYS A 285 -5.27 1.63 -15.70
N SER A 286 -5.23 1.16 -14.46
CA SER A 286 -4.06 1.33 -13.60
C SER A 286 -2.85 0.57 -14.13
N PHE A 287 -3.03 -0.64 -14.70
CA PHE A 287 -1.97 -1.41 -15.37
C PHE A 287 -1.42 -0.73 -16.63
N GLU A 288 -2.27 0.02 -17.35
CA GLU A 288 -1.82 0.81 -18.52
C GLU A 288 -0.86 1.93 -18.10
N ILE A 289 -0.98 2.47 -16.88
CA ILE A 289 -0.11 3.52 -16.36
C ILE A 289 1.15 2.93 -15.71
N CYS A 290 1.02 1.87 -14.92
CA CYS A 290 2.13 1.23 -14.21
C CYS A 290 1.94 -0.28 -14.17
N SER A 291 2.88 -1.01 -14.78
CA SER A 291 2.89 -2.48 -14.82
C SER A 291 3.85 -3.12 -13.82
N THR A 292 4.52 -2.32 -12.99
CA THR A 292 5.61 -2.77 -12.09
C THR A 292 5.24 -2.72 -10.60
N ASP A 293 4.04 -2.21 -10.25
CA ASP A 293 3.63 -2.11 -8.86
C ASP A 293 3.10 -3.43 -8.28
N PRO A 294 3.81 -4.08 -7.34
CA PRO A 294 3.35 -5.32 -6.72
C PRO A 294 2.00 -5.18 -6.00
N LEU A 295 1.66 -3.96 -5.50
CA LEU A 295 0.35 -3.76 -4.89
C LEU A 295 -0.79 -3.89 -5.88
N LEU A 296 -0.63 -3.34 -7.07
CA LEU A 296 -1.66 -3.41 -8.10
C LEU A 296 -1.98 -4.86 -8.46
N PHE A 297 -0.94 -5.71 -8.59
CA PHE A 297 -1.10 -7.14 -8.80
C PHE A 297 -1.80 -7.83 -7.62
N ASN A 298 -1.44 -7.44 -6.38
CA ASN A 298 -2.11 -7.97 -5.19
C ASN A 298 -3.60 -7.62 -5.17
N GLU A 299 -3.97 -6.35 -5.36
CA GLU A 299 -5.36 -5.92 -5.33
C GLU A 299 -6.19 -6.52 -6.48
N TYR A 300 -5.58 -6.64 -7.66
CA TYR A 300 -6.23 -7.32 -8.78
C TYR A 300 -6.39 -8.84 -8.52
N GLY A 301 -5.39 -9.48 -7.91
CA GLY A 301 -5.49 -10.87 -7.45
C GLY A 301 -6.61 -11.07 -6.42
N VAL A 302 -6.78 -10.14 -5.48
CA VAL A 302 -7.90 -10.15 -4.52
C VAL A 302 -9.25 -10.00 -5.24
N LEU A 303 -9.32 -9.16 -6.28
CA LEU A 303 -10.52 -9.05 -7.11
C LEU A 303 -10.87 -10.39 -7.78
N LEU A 304 -9.91 -11.04 -8.46
CA LEU A 304 -10.08 -12.32 -9.13
C LEU A 304 -10.47 -13.43 -8.13
N TYR A 305 -9.85 -13.43 -6.95
CA TYR A 305 -10.24 -14.34 -5.87
C TYR A 305 -11.70 -14.17 -5.46
N ARG A 306 -12.20 -12.92 -5.36
CA ARG A 306 -13.62 -12.64 -5.06
C ARG A 306 -14.57 -13.03 -6.20
N GLN A 307 -14.08 -13.03 -7.45
CA GLN A 307 -14.81 -13.51 -8.62
C GLN A 307 -14.83 -15.04 -8.71
N GLY A 308 -14.00 -15.73 -7.92
CA GLY A 308 -13.88 -17.19 -7.94
C GLY A 308 -12.85 -17.70 -8.94
N GLU A 309 -12.13 -16.83 -9.62
CA GLU A 309 -11.06 -17.14 -10.57
C GLU A 309 -9.74 -17.40 -9.85
N TYR A 310 -9.67 -18.51 -9.11
CA TYR A 310 -8.54 -18.77 -8.20
C TYR A 310 -7.22 -18.99 -8.93
N VAL A 311 -7.23 -19.57 -10.14
CA VAL A 311 -6.02 -19.83 -10.94
C VAL A 311 -5.37 -18.48 -11.32
N SER A 312 -6.15 -17.60 -11.94
CA SER A 312 -5.67 -16.27 -12.32
C SER A 312 -5.28 -15.41 -11.11
N ALA A 313 -5.96 -15.61 -9.97
CA ALA A 313 -5.60 -14.93 -8.71
C ALA A 313 -4.21 -15.38 -8.25
N VAL A 314 -3.90 -16.68 -8.27
CA VAL A 314 -2.57 -17.22 -7.90
C VAL A 314 -1.49 -16.64 -8.81
N GLU A 315 -1.68 -16.65 -10.13
CA GLU A 315 -0.74 -16.08 -11.10
C GLU A 315 -0.41 -14.61 -10.81
N ASN A 316 -1.44 -13.82 -10.46
CA ASN A 316 -1.25 -12.40 -10.10
C ASN A 316 -0.55 -12.23 -8.74
N PHE A 317 -0.85 -13.04 -7.74
CA PHE A 317 -0.15 -13.01 -6.46
C PHE A 317 1.32 -13.44 -6.59
N GLU A 318 1.62 -14.46 -7.38
CA GLU A 318 2.99 -14.89 -7.67
C GLU A 318 3.75 -13.78 -8.40
N ARG A 319 3.13 -13.14 -9.38
CA ARG A 319 3.72 -11.98 -10.06
C ARG A 319 3.97 -10.81 -9.11
N ALA A 320 3.02 -10.53 -8.21
CA ALA A 320 3.21 -9.51 -7.17
C ALA A 320 4.40 -9.85 -6.24
N LEU A 321 4.55 -11.13 -5.88
CA LEU A 321 5.64 -11.60 -5.02
C LEU A 321 7.00 -11.54 -5.71
N ASP A 322 7.06 -11.76 -7.02
CA ASP A 322 8.28 -11.61 -7.81
C ASP A 322 8.73 -10.15 -7.91
N LEU A 323 7.79 -9.22 -8.03
CA LEU A 323 8.05 -7.78 -8.07
C LEU A 323 8.32 -7.20 -6.67
N ALA A 324 7.87 -7.88 -5.61
CA ALA A 324 8.09 -7.44 -4.24
C ALA A 324 9.58 -7.56 -3.84
N PRO A 325 10.09 -6.67 -2.97
CA PRO A 325 11.46 -6.74 -2.48
C PRO A 325 11.75 -8.05 -1.77
N LYS A 326 12.92 -8.59 -2.01
CA LYS A 326 13.42 -9.82 -1.34
C LYS A 326 14.60 -9.46 -0.42
N PRO A 327 14.57 -9.84 0.88
CA PRO A 327 13.56 -10.65 1.58
C PRO A 327 12.24 -9.88 1.78
N VAL A 328 11.12 -10.61 1.81
CA VAL A 328 9.79 -10.04 2.01
C VAL A 328 9.73 -9.35 3.38
N THR A 329 9.40 -8.06 3.39
CA THR A 329 9.24 -7.29 4.61
C THR A 329 7.82 -7.44 5.18
N HIS A 330 7.62 -7.02 6.43
CA HIS A 330 6.31 -7.05 7.10
C HIS A 330 5.19 -6.37 6.28
N ARG A 331 5.52 -5.39 5.45
CA ARG A 331 4.59 -4.72 4.55
C ARG A 331 3.90 -5.68 3.57
N TRP A 332 4.64 -6.67 3.08
CA TRP A 332 4.19 -7.59 2.05
C TRP A 332 3.69 -8.92 2.60
N GLU A 333 3.60 -9.05 3.93
CA GLU A 333 3.08 -10.27 4.58
C GLU A 333 1.65 -10.60 4.09
N SER A 334 0.79 -9.59 3.94
CA SER A 334 -0.57 -9.78 3.46
C SER A 334 -0.64 -10.38 2.04
N LEU A 335 0.32 -10.07 1.17
CA LEU A 335 0.43 -10.67 -0.17
C LEU A 335 0.68 -12.18 -0.08
N VAL A 336 1.60 -12.61 0.78
CA VAL A 336 1.90 -14.04 0.99
C VAL A 336 0.68 -14.77 1.56
N VAL A 337 -0.04 -14.13 2.48
CA VAL A 337 -1.29 -14.66 3.04
C VAL A 337 -2.38 -14.80 1.98
N ASN A 338 -2.52 -13.82 1.09
CA ASN A 338 -3.49 -13.86 -0.01
C ASN A 338 -3.19 -14.99 -0.99
N LEU A 339 -1.91 -15.17 -1.35
CA LEU A 339 -1.44 -16.29 -2.16
C LEU A 339 -1.79 -17.64 -1.51
N ALA A 340 -1.47 -17.80 -0.23
CA ALA A 340 -1.75 -19.02 0.52
C ALA A 340 -3.27 -19.33 0.58
N GLN A 341 -4.11 -18.30 0.74
CA GLN A 341 -5.56 -18.48 0.73
C GLN A 341 -6.08 -18.92 -0.65
N ALA A 342 -5.53 -18.38 -1.74
CA ALA A 342 -5.90 -18.76 -3.09
C ALA A 342 -5.48 -20.20 -3.40
N LEU A 343 -4.26 -20.61 -3.03
CA LEU A 343 -3.78 -21.98 -3.14
C LEU A 343 -4.66 -22.97 -2.35
N ARG A 344 -5.05 -22.61 -1.14
CA ARG A 344 -5.99 -23.40 -0.32
C ARG A 344 -7.33 -23.61 -1.03
N LYS A 345 -7.86 -22.56 -1.66
CA LYS A 345 -9.12 -22.64 -2.43
C LYS A 345 -9.00 -23.53 -3.68
N MET A 346 -7.81 -23.63 -4.25
CA MET A 346 -7.50 -24.56 -5.35
C MET A 346 -7.28 -26.02 -4.88
N GLY A 347 -7.28 -26.29 -3.57
CA GLY A 347 -6.97 -27.60 -3.01
C GLY A 347 -5.48 -27.93 -2.92
N ARG A 348 -4.58 -26.98 -3.25
CA ARG A 348 -3.12 -27.13 -3.13
C ARG A 348 -2.69 -26.85 -1.67
N HIS A 349 -3.11 -27.76 -0.76
CA HIS A 349 -3.00 -27.53 0.69
C HIS A 349 -1.56 -27.47 1.18
N ASP A 350 -0.65 -28.26 0.62
CA ASP A 350 0.76 -28.31 1.05
C ASP A 350 1.46 -27.01 0.75
N GLU A 351 1.31 -26.50 -0.45
CA GLU A 351 1.87 -25.23 -0.86
C GLU A 351 1.26 -24.05 -0.07
N ALA A 352 -0.05 -24.09 0.20
CA ALA A 352 -0.70 -23.12 1.04
C ALA A 352 -0.11 -23.09 2.46
N ILE A 353 0.18 -24.25 3.04
CA ILE A 353 0.81 -24.38 4.35
C ILE A 353 2.22 -23.78 4.35
N GLU A 354 3.02 -24.06 3.32
CA GLU A 354 4.36 -23.48 3.18
C GLU A 354 4.30 -21.94 3.12
N GLN A 355 3.37 -21.40 2.34
CA GLN A 355 3.22 -19.94 2.24
C GLN A 355 2.72 -19.31 3.55
N PHE A 356 1.79 -19.94 4.28
CA PHE A 356 1.38 -19.46 5.59
C PHE A 356 2.52 -19.50 6.62
N GLN A 357 3.34 -20.57 6.61
CA GLN A 357 4.52 -20.66 7.47
C GLN A 357 5.54 -19.57 7.14
N TYR A 358 5.74 -19.29 5.85
CA TYR A 358 6.59 -18.19 5.41
C TYR A 358 6.04 -16.83 5.88
N ALA A 359 4.74 -16.57 5.75
CA ALA A 359 4.11 -15.37 6.28
C ALA A 359 4.31 -15.23 7.81
N LEU A 360 4.18 -16.32 8.57
CA LEU A 360 4.44 -16.34 10.00
C LEU A 360 5.91 -16.14 10.36
N SER A 361 6.86 -16.51 9.50
CA SER A 361 8.28 -16.20 9.71
C SER A 361 8.55 -14.69 9.61
N VAL A 362 7.78 -13.96 8.79
CA VAL A 362 7.84 -12.50 8.65
C VAL A 362 7.07 -11.80 9.79
N ALA A 363 5.88 -12.31 10.14
CA ALA A 363 5.00 -11.73 11.17
C ALA A 363 4.50 -12.78 12.17
N PRO A 364 5.34 -13.19 13.17
CA PRO A 364 5.02 -14.31 14.08
C PRO A 364 3.81 -14.08 15.00
N ARG A 365 3.38 -12.83 15.18
CA ARG A 365 2.28 -12.45 16.08
C ARG A 365 0.97 -12.14 15.34
N ASN A 366 0.82 -12.59 14.11
CA ASN A 366 -0.42 -12.37 13.37
C ASN A 366 -1.45 -13.48 13.69
N ALA A 367 -2.44 -13.16 14.53
CA ALA A 367 -3.49 -14.09 14.92
C ALA A 367 -4.30 -14.62 13.74
N SER A 368 -4.60 -13.74 12.75
CA SER A 368 -5.37 -14.11 11.56
C SER A 368 -4.64 -15.12 10.67
N THR A 369 -3.32 -14.99 10.56
CA THR A 369 -2.48 -15.93 9.79
C THR A 369 -2.39 -17.28 10.50
N HIS A 370 -2.28 -17.30 11.85
CA HIS A 370 -2.37 -18.54 12.63
C HIS A 370 -3.72 -19.22 12.44
N ALA A 371 -4.83 -18.49 12.49
CA ALA A 371 -6.18 -19.03 12.26
C ALA A 371 -6.34 -19.62 10.84
N ALA A 372 -5.82 -18.92 9.82
CA ALA A 372 -5.87 -19.38 8.43
C ALA A 372 -5.04 -20.64 8.20
N LEU A 373 -3.85 -20.72 8.81
CA LEU A 373 -2.99 -21.91 8.77
C LEU A 373 -3.67 -23.09 9.48
N ALA A 374 -4.24 -22.87 10.68
CA ALA A 374 -4.98 -23.88 11.42
C ALA A 374 -6.15 -24.43 10.59
N PHE A 375 -6.91 -23.55 9.97
CA PHE A 375 -8.02 -23.97 9.10
C PHE A 375 -7.53 -24.76 7.88
N THR A 376 -6.37 -24.43 7.32
CA THR A 376 -5.79 -25.18 6.20
C THR A 376 -5.38 -26.59 6.64
N TYR A 377 -4.76 -26.75 7.81
CA TYR A 377 -4.46 -28.05 8.40
C TYR A 377 -5.74 -28.87 8.68
N GLN A 378 -6.79 -28.24 9.19
CA GLN A 378 -8.07 -28.89 9.44
C GLN A 378 -8.73 -29.41 8.14
N VAL A 379 -8.73 -28.58 7.08
CA VAL A 379 -9.25 -28.99 5.77
C VAL A 379 -8.42 -30.13 5.18
N LYS A 380 -7.09 -30.05 5.25
CA LYS A 380 -6.18 -31.10 4.79
C LYS A 380 -6.44 -32.41 5.56
N SER A 381 -6.64 -32.34 6.88
CA SER A 381 -6.90 -33.53 7.72
C SER A 381 -8.15 -34.29 7.31
N ARG A 382 -9.21 -33.55 6.92
CA ARG A 382 -10.47 -34.16 6.44
C ARG A 382 -10.36 -34.74 5.03
N CYS A 383 -9.51 -34.13 4.19
CA CYS A 383 -9.37 -34.55 2.78
C CYS A 383 -8.33 -35.63 2.59
N THR A 384 -7.20 -35.60 3.31
CA THR A 384 -6.03 -36.45 3.01
C THR A 384 -5.32 -37.06 4.23
N GLU A 385 -5.14 -36.29 5.30
CA GLU A 385 -4.27 -36.68 6.43
C GLU A 385 -4.83 -36.33 7.81
N PRO A 386 -5.33 -37.29 8.59
CA PRO A 386 -5.86 -37.04 9.93
C PRO A 386 -4.81 -36.55 10.93
N VAL A 387 -3.50 -36.78 10.69
CA VAL A 387 -2.42 -36.36 11.56
C VAL A 387 -2.29 -34.83 11.63
N SER A 388 -2.67 -34.12 10.58
CA SER A 388 -2.62 -32.65 10.52
C SER A 388 -3.57 -31.96 11.51
N LEU A 389 -4.53 -32.71 12.07
CA LEU A 389 -5.54 -32.14 12.99
C LEU A 389 -4.94 -31.63 14.30
N GLY A 390 -3.91 -32.30 14.81
CA GLY A 390 -3.18 -31.85 16.00
C GLY A 390 -2.52 -30.49 15.81
N LEU A 391 -1.91 -30.29 14.63
CA LEU A 391 -1.30 -29.00 14.26
C LEU A 391 -2.36 -27.90 14.11
N ALA A 392 -3.54 -28.24 13.56
CA ALA A 392 -4.64 -27.30 13.47
C ALA A 392 -5.04 -26.78 14.86
N ILE A 393 -5.23 -27.68 15.82
CA ILE A 393 -5.61 -27.34 17.20
C ILE A 393 -4.53 -26.45 17.85
N GLU A 394 -3.25 -26.79 17.69
CA GLU A 394 -2.15 -25.98 18.21
C GLU A 394 -2.18 -24.54 17.66
N HIS A 395 -2.37 -24.39 16.36
CA HIS A 395 -2.41 -23.07 15.73
C HIS A 395 -3.68 -22.28 16.07
N TYR A 396 -4.84 -22.92 16.28
CA TYR A 396 -6.02 -22.24 16.83
C TYR A 396 -5.78 -21.72 18.24
N HIS A 397 -5.13 -22.50 19.11
CA HIS A 397 -4.76 -22.02 20.44
C HIS A 397 -3.78 -20.84 20.38
N LYS A 398 -2.81 -20.85 19.47
CA LYS A 398 -1.92 -19.70 19.25
C LYS A 398 -2.70 -18.47 18.77
N ALA A 399 -3.63 -18.64 17.84
CA ALA A 399 -4.49 -17.55 17.37
C ALA A 399 -5.31 -16.93 18.51
N LEU A 400 -5.94 -17.76 19.34
CA LEU A 400 -6.74 -17.33 20.49
C LEU A 400 -5.88 -16.73 21.62
N SER A 401 -4.65 -17.18 21.81
CA SER A 401 -3.73 -16.55 22.76
C SER A 401 -3.32 -15.13 22.36
N LEU A 402 -3.32 -14.83 21.06
CA LEU A 402 -3.04 -13.51 20.51
C LEU A 402 -4.30 -12.64 20.40
N ARG A 403 -5.45 -13.24 20.15
CA ARG A 403 -6.76 -12.58 20.06
C ARG A 403 -7.83 -13.51 20.65
N SER A 404 -8.18 -13.28 21.92
CA SER A 404 -9.10 -14.12 22.66
C SER A 404 -10.57 -14.04 22.19
N ASP A 405 -10.94 -12.97 21.49
CA ASP A 405 -12.29 -12.67 21.00
C ASP A 405 -12.54 -13.13 19.54
N ASP A 406 -11.63 -13.92 18.97
CA ASP A 406 -11.78 -14.43 17.61
C ASP A 406 -12.79 -15.58 17.55
N ALA A 407 -14.04 -15.26 17.28
CA ALA A 407 -15.14 -16.22 17.15
C ALA A 407 -14.90 -17.28 16.07
N PHE A 408 -14.17 -16.95 15.00
CA PHE A 408 -13.83 -17.92 13.96
C PHE A 408 -12.92 -19.02 14.53
N SER A 409 -11.84 -18.63 15.20
CA SER A 409 -10.89 -19.59 15.79
C SER A 409 -11.53 -20.41 16.90
N GLN A 410 -12.41 -19.81 17.72
CA GLN A 410 -13.15 -20.55 18.77
C GLN A 410 -14.03 -21.64 18.15
N HIS A 411 -14.88 -21.28 17.20
CA HIS A 411 -15.79 -22.23 16.55
C HIS A 411 -15.06 -23.38 15.84
N HIS A 412 -13.99 -23.04 15.08
CA HIS A 412 -13.24 -24.05 14.34
C HIS A 412 -12.37 -24.93 15.26
N LEU A 413 -11.92 -24.41 16.40
CA LEU A 413 -11.24 -25.19 17.43
C LEU A 413 -12.19 -26.25 18.04
N GLU A 414 -13.43 -25.84 18.36
CA GLU A 414 -14.46 -26.78 18.86
C GLU A 414 -14.72 -27.91 17.85
N LEU A 415 -14.89 -27.58 16.57
CA LEU A 415 -15.05 -28.58 15.52
C LEU A 415 -13.83 -29.51 15.38
N ALA A 416 -12.62 -28.95 15.47
CA ALA A 416 -11.39 -29.73 15.38
C ALA A 416 -11.23 -30.70 16.57
N LEU A 417 -11.64 -30.29 17.79
CA LEU A 417 -11.64 -31.16 18.97
C LEU A 417 -12.67 -32.30 18.85
N ILE A 418 -13.85 -32.00 18.28
CA ILE A 418 -14.85 -33.04 17.98
C ILE A 418 -14.30 -34.04 16.96
N ASP A 419 -13.71 -33.55 15.85
CA ASP A 419 -13.10 -34.39 14.83
C ASP A 419 -11.96 -35.26 15.44
N GLN A 420 -11.15 -34.69 16.34
CA GLN A 420 -10.09 -35.44 17.04
C GLN A 420 -10.64 -36.52 17.93
N SER A 421 -11.72 -36.24 18.68
CA SER A 421 -12.36 -37.25 19.53
C SER A 421 -12.95 -38.39 18.72
N ALA A 422 -13.52 -38.11 17.55
CA ALA A 422 -14.05 -39.12 16.63
C ALA A 422 -12.98 -40.04 16.04
N ILE A 423 -11.75 -39.54 15.89
CA ILE A 423 -10.60 -40.32 15.38
C ILE A 423 -9.96 -41.15 16.50
N THR A 424 -9.87 -40.62 17.73
CA THR A 424 -9.18 -41.23 18.86
C THR A 424 -10.03 -42.25 19.61
N VAL A 425 -11.36 -42.14 19.53
CA VAL A 425 -12.26 -43.15 20.10
C VAL A 425 -12.27 -44.35 19.15
N PRO A 426 -11.72 -45.52 19.52
CA PRO A 426 -11.87 -46.70 18.71
C PRO A 426 -13.37 -46.95 18.52
N LYS A 427 -13.78 -47.30 17.29
CA LYS A 427 -15.13 -47.79 17.05
C LYS A 427 -15.31 -49.03 17.87
N HIS A 428 -15.69 -48.85 19.12
CA HIS A 428 -16.14 -49.99 19.88
C HIS A 428 -17.31 -50.59 19.12
N GLU A 429 -17.22 -51.87 18.83
CA GLU A 429 -18.34 -52.68 18.41
C GLU A 429 -19.57 -52.20 19.16
N LYS A 430 -20.68 -52.04 18.42
CA LYS A 430 -21.93 -51.66 19.01
C LYS A 430 -22.17 -52.49 20.24
N VAL A 431 -21.93 -51.90 21.40
CA VAL A 431 -22.44 -52.49 22.66
C VAL A 431 -23.94 -52.29 22.53
N ASP A 432 -24.63 -53.44 22.30
CA ASP A 432 -26.08 -53.45 22.36
C ASP A 432 -26.48 -52.97 23.75
N PHE A 433 -26.92 -51.76 23.85
CA PHE A 433 -27.40 -51.13 25.10
C PHE A 433 -28.59 -51.85 25.71
N GLU A 434 -29.32 -52.67 24.88
CA GLU A 434 -30.44 -53.46 25.35
C GLU A 434 -30.03 -54.65 26.25
N THR A 435 -28.77 -55.10 26.22
CA THR A 435 -28.32 -56.22 27.06
C THR A 435 -27.61 -55.81 28.34
N ALA A 436 -27.22 -54.56 28.47
CA ALA A 436 -26.42 -54.08 29.63
C ALA A 436 -27.27 -53.56 30.80
N PHE A 437 -28.52 -53.18 30.60
CA PHE A 437 -29.41 -52.73 31.63
C PHE A 437 -30.84 -53.24 31.43
N PRO A 438 -31.33 -54.13 32.31
CA PRO A 438 -32.77 -54.55 32.23
C PRO A 438 -33.64 -53.36 32.59
N ILE A 439 -34.54 -53.02 31.63
CA ILE A 439 -35.50 -51.94 31.72
C ILE A 439 -36.46 -52.28 32.86
N GLY A 440 -36.41 -51.55 33.97
CA GLY A 440 -37.49 -51.47 34.96
C GLY A 440 -38.63 -50.55 34.43
N ASP A 441 -39.85 -50.87 34.81
CA ASP A 441 -41.12 -50.37 34.33
C ASP A 441 -41.24 -48.86 34.07
N PRO A 442 -42.13 -48.45 33.11
CA PRO A 442 -42.22 -47.12 32.61
C PRO A 442 -42.87 -46.14 33.62
N ILE A 443 -42.10 -45.12 34.01
CA ILE A 443 -42.62 -43.97 34.76
C ILE A 443 -43.22 -43.01 33.73
N ALA A 444 -44.44 -42.54 34.06
CA ALA A 444 -45.35 -41.76 33.25
C ALA A 444 -44.76 -40.54 32.53
N ALA A 445 -45.29 -40.28 31.35
CA ALA A 445 -45.07 -39.16 30.51
C ALA A 445 -45.17 -37.80 31.17
N THR A 446 -44.13 -36.96 31.00
CA THR A 446 -44.19 -35.50 31.15
C THR A 446 -44.35 -34.84 29.79
N PRO A 447 -45.07 -33.69 29.71
CA PRO A 447 -45.54 -33.15 28.43
C PRO A 447 -44.43 -32.52 27.58
N GLU A 448 -44.66 -32.64 26.26
CA GLU A 448 -43.85 -32.13 25.18
C GLU A 448 -43.46 -30.66 25.34
N ALA A 449 -42.16 -30.38 25.25
CA ALA A 449 -41.64 -29.03 25.00
C ALA A 449 -41.72 -28.72 23.51
N PRO A 450 -42.07 -27.48 23.11
CA PRO A 450 -42.21 -27.15 21.70
C PRO A 450 -40.87 -27.15 20.96
N SER A 451 -40.87 -27.75 19.79
CA SER A 451 -39.76 -27.80 18.85
C SER A 451 -39.27 -26.39 18.51
N PRO A 452 -37.93 -26.14 18.48
CA PRO A 452 -37.39 -24.90 17.96
C PRO A 452 -37.52 -24.90 16.44
N GLN A 453 -38.31 -23.97 15.92
CA GLN A 453 -38.35 -23.68 14.49
C GLN A 453 -36.96 -23.28 14.00
N GLY A 454 -36.52 -23.94 12.93
CA GLY A 454 -35.24 -23.66 12.30
C GLY A 454 -35.14 -22.23 11.79
N GLY A 455 -34.29 -21.45 12.43
CA GLY A 455 -33.74 -20.23 11.87
C GLY A 455 -32.44 -20.58 11.15
N LEU A 456 -32.50 -20.64 9.83
CA LEU A 456 -31.30 -20.60 8.99
C LEU A 456 -30.59 -19.28 9.27
N PHE A 457 -29.50 -19.33 10.01
CA PHE A 457 -28.55 -18.23 10.02
C PHE A 457 -27.89 -18.18 8.64
N PRO A 458 -27.88 -17.02 7.97
CA PRO A 458 -27.08 -16.87 6.77
C PRO A 458 -25.61 -17.06 7.12
N PRO A 459 -24.78 -17.64 6.21
CA PRO A 459 -23.37 -17.79 6.46
C PRO A 459 -22.75 -16.42 6.73
N PRO A 460 -21.80 -16.30 7.68
CA PRO A 460 -21.16 -15.05 7.95
C PRO A 460 -20.51 -14.54 6.64
N SER A 461 -20.90 -13.34 6.24
CA SER A 461 -20.29 -12.65 5.12
C SER A 461 -18.77 -12.62 5.31
N PRO A 462 -17.98 -12.79 4.27
CA PRO A 462 -16.52 -12.77 4.35
C PRO A 462 -16.05 -11.35 4.67
N ARG A 463 -15.99 -11.02 5.96
CA ARG A 463 -15.45 -9.74 6.46
C ARG A 463 -13.92 -9.71 6.55
N SER A 464 -13.22 -10.69 6.01
CA SER A 464 -11.78 -10.84 6.20
C SER A 464 -10.89 -10.23 5.12
N PHE A 465 -11.44 -9.75 4.01
CA PHE A 465 -10.68 -8.98 3.04
C PHE A 465 -10.96 -7.48 3.23
N ARG A 466 -10.46 -6.91 4.33
CA ARG A 466 -10.28 -5.47 4.40
C ARG A 466 -8.99 -5.15 3.66
N SER A 467 -9.09 -4.78 2.39
CA SER A 467 -8.13 -3.90 1.80
C SER A 467 -8.23 -2.59 2.57
N THR A 468 -7.28 -2.35 3.46
CA THR A 468 -7.19 -1.07 4.16
C THR A 468 -6.68 -0.05 3.16
N PRO A 469 -7.28 1.14 3.08
CA PRO A 469 -6.73 2.22 2.28
C PRO A 469 -5.35 2.56 2.84
N THR A 470 -4.36 2.47 2.00
CA THR A 470 -2.99 2.73 2.34
C THR A 470 -2.64 4.18 2.07
N PHE A 471 -2.20 4.87 3.08
CA PHE A 471 -1.33 6.00 2.92
C PHE A 471 0.04 5.45 2.53
N GLY A 472 0.31 5.25 1.23
CA GLY A 472 1.46 4.46 0.81
C GLY A 472 1.39 3.00 1.31
N GLN A 473 0.21 2.39 1.38
CA GLN A 473 -0.02 0.95 1.53
C GLN A 473 0.21 0.30 2.89
N THR A 474 -0.20 0.88 4.01
CA THR A 474 -0.21 0.09 5.24
C THR A 474 -1.59 -0.26 5.74
N PRO A 475 -1.80 -1.50 6.14
CA PRO A 475 -2.87 -1.80 7.06
C PRO A 475 -2.52 -1.16 8.41
N PHE A 476 -3.36 -0.23 8.90
CA PHE A 476 -3.35 0.10 10.31
C PHE A 476 -3.63 -1.18 11.09
N ALA A 477 -2.57 -1.84 11.54
CA ALA A 477 -2.69 -2.97 12.43
C ALA A 477 -3.34 -2.48 13.72
N SER A 478 -4.49 -3.07 14.04
CA SER A 478 -5.18 -2.86 15.30
C SER A 478 -4.30 -3.37 16.45
N ALA A 479 -3.63 -2.46 17.13
CA ALA A 479 -3.21 -2.68 18.50
C ALA A 479 -4.17 -1.85 19.37
N ALA A 480 -5.18 -2.48 19.94
CA ALA A 480 -5.92 -1.94 21.03
C ALA A 480 -5.00 -1.90 22.25
N VAL A 481 -4.68 -0.72 22.71
CA VAL A 481 -4.29 -0.47 24.09
C VAL A 481 -5.18 0.64 24.56
N ASP A 482 -6.12 0.29 25.43
CA ASP A 482 -6.82 1.22 26.31
C ASP A 482 -5.78 1.94 27.17
N GLU A 483 -5.74 3.24 27.04
CA GLU A 483 -5.42 4.14 28.13
C GLU A 483 -6.10 5.48 27.86
N SER A 484 -7.19 5.69 28.59
CA SER A 484 -7.86 6.95 28.76
C SER A 484 -6.93 7.94 29.48
N VAL A 485 -6.48 8.94 28.77
CA VAL A 485 -5.98 10.18 29.37
C VAL A 485 -6.79 11.32 28.79
N ASP A 486 -7.70 11.81 29.61
CA ASP A 486 -8.39 13.09 29.44
C ASP A 486 -7.35 14.21 29.29
N MET A 487 -7.35 14.86 28.16
CA MET A 487 -6.84 16.21 28.02
C MET A 487 -7.81 17.05 27.20
N ASP A 488 -8.83 17.47 27.92
CA ASP A 488 -9.62 18.64 27.56
C ASP A 488 -8.78 19.88 27.87
N GLN A 489 -8.20 20.49 26.88
CA GLN A 489 -7.82 21.90 26.89
C GLN A 489 -8.09 22.48 25.50
N SER A 490 -9.26 23.09 25.44
CA SER A 490 -9.70 24.02 24.42
C SER A 490 -8.64 25.10 24.16
N VAL A 491 -8.04 25.05 22.97
CA VAL A 491 -7.42 26.22 22.40
C VAL A 491 -8.46 26.90 21.52
N ASP A 492 -9.18 27.81 22.11
CA ASP A 492 -9.95 28.84 21.40
C ASP A 492 -8.96 29.64 20.54
N MET A 493 -9.02 29.47 19.26
CA MET A 493 -8.39 30.42 18.33
C MET A 493 -9.44 31.43 17.93
N ASP A 494 -9.30 32.63 18.49
CA ASP A 494 -9.98 33.85 18.08
C ASP A 494 -9.96 34.01 16.56
N GLU A 495 -11.13 34.07 15.97
CA GLU A 495 -11.37 34.68 14.68
C GLU A 495 -11.37 36.19 14.86
N GLY A 496 -10.30 36.83 14.43
CA GLY A 496 -10.19 38.28 14.40
C GLY A 496 -9.45 38.75 13.14
N GLU A 497 -10.24 39.30 12.20
CA GLU A 497 -9.92 40.17 11.06
C GLU A 497 -8.91 39.64 10.01
#